data_53b960c58ac8f014e380b03abc607cc4
#
_entry.id   53b960c58ac8f014e380b03abc607cc4
#
_cell.length_a   1.000
_cell.length_b   1.000
_cell.length_c   1.000
_cell.angle_alpha   90.00
_cell.angle_beta   90.00
_cell.angle_gamma   90.00
#
_symmetry.space_group_name_H-M   'P 1'
#
loop_
_entity.id
_entity.type
_entity.pdbx_description
1 polymer ?
#
loop_
_entity_poly.entity_id
_entity_poly.type
_entity_poly.pdbx_seq_one_letter_code
_entity_poly.pdbx_strand_id
1 'polypeptide(L)'
;MNEKETKTLQEGKATISVRRTQVDRVLQESMDEETINVRKFETDTARIMVAVGVTKNQGNFESLRLEVRAEVPCYIEEMSAVEKQLSEWVDNRISEKLDELEAAKRAV
;
A
#
# COMPACT_ATOMS: atom_id res chain seq x y z
N MET A 1 6.21 -33.52 4.21
CA MET A 1 6.08 -33.10 3.92
C MET A 1 5.69 -31.99 3.98
N ASN A 2 5.38 -31.54 4.38
CA ASN A 2 4.78 -30.49 4.67
C ASN A 2 5.64 -29.30 4.83
N GLU A 3 6.87 -29.40 5.14
CA GLU A 3 7.78 -28.30 5.19
C GLU A 3 7.88 -27.61 3.86
N LYS A 4 7.82 -28.40 2.79
CA LYS A 4 7.86 -27.84 1.47
C LYS A 4 6.70 -26.96 1.20
N GLU A 5 5.52 -27.39 1.60
CA GLU A 5 4.33 -26.60 1.42
C GLU A 5 4.40 -25.31 2.21
N THR A 6 4.92 -25.40 3.44
CA THR A 6 5.05 -24.23 4.27
C THR A 6 5.99 -23.22 3.64
N LYS A 7 7.07 -23.69 3.04
CA LYS A 7 8.04 -22.78 2.44
C LYS A 7 7.51 -22.09 1.21
N THR A 8 6.55 -22.70 0.54
CA THR A 8 6.04 -22.11 -0.69
C THR A 8 4.84 -21.21 -0.48
N LEU A 9 4.30 -21.20 0.74
CA LEU A 9 3.16 -20.35 1.06
C LEU A 9 3.66 -19.00 1.55
N GLN A 10 3.50 -17.98 0.73
CA GLN A 10 3.95 -16.64 1.04
C GLN A 10 2.81 -15.66 0.85
N GLU A 11 2.89 -14.56 1.57
CA GLU A 11 1.86 -13.53 1.51
C GLU A 11 2.48 -12.20 1.17
N GLY A 12 1.69 -11.36 0.53
CA GLY A 12 2.06 -9.99 0.32
C GLY A 12 1.45 -9.12 1.41
N LYS A 13 1.95 -7.91 1.53
CA LYS A 13 1.47 -6.95 2.52
C LYS A 13 1.30 -5.59 1.88
N ALA A 14 0.30 -4.87 2.33
CA ALA A 14 0.12 -3.49 1.94
C ALA A 14 -0.01 -2.65 3.20
N THR A 15 0.52 -1.44 3.14
CA THR A 15 0.44 -0.49 4.25
C THR A 15 -0.09 0.82 3.70
N ILE A 16 -1.09 1.37 4.37
CA ILE A 16 -1.67 2.65 4.00
C ILE A 16 -1.46 3.59 5.17
N SER A 17 -0.69 4.65 4.95
CA SER A 17 -0.36 5.60 6.00
C SER A 17 -0.97 6.95 5.68
N VAL A 18 -1.62 7.55 6.66
CA VAL A 18 -2.22 8.87 6.51
C VAL A 18 -1.70 9.74 7.62
N ARG A 19 -1.24 10.94 7.27
CA ARG A 19 -0.78 11.89 8.27
C ARG A 19 -1.26 13.28 7.88
N ARG A 20 -1.95 13.92 8.80
CA ARG A 20 -2.42 15.28 8.62
C ARG A 20 -1.74 16.16 9.64
N THR A 21 -1.13 17.24 9.18
CA THR A 21 -0.39 18.14 10.06
C THR A 21 -0.83 19.57 9.82
N GLN A 22 -0.64 20.40 10.83
CA GLN A 22 -0.85 21.84 10.71
C GLN A 22 0.29 22.51 11.43
N VAL A 23 1.13 23.23 10.69
CA VAL A 23 2.37 23.82 11.18
C VAL A 23 3.22 22.72 11.81
N ASP A 24 3.40 22.69 13.12
CA ASP A 24 4.18 21.67 13.80
C ASP A 24 3.35 20.64 14.54
N ARG A 25 2.04 20.63 14.30
CA ARG A 25 1.14 19.74 15.03
C ARG A 25 0.66 18.62 14.15
N VAL A 26 0.64 17.42 14.70
CA VAL A 26 0.05 16.27 14.02
C VAL A 26 -1.42 16.25 14.41
N LEU A 27 -2.31 16.45 13.44
CA LEU A 27 -3.74 16.47 13.69
C LEU A 27 -4.34 15.07 13.61
N GLN A 28 -3.78 14.23 12.78
CA GLN A 28 -4.28 12.89 12.57
C GLN A 28 -3.16 12.03 12.02
N GLU A 29 -3.10 10.80 12.50
CA GLU A 29 -2.11 9.86 11.99
C GLU A 29 -2.69 8.47 12.11
N SER A 30 -2.62 7.71 11.02
CA SER A 30 -3.09 6.34 11.03
C SER A 30 -2.25 5.49 10.09
N MET A 31 -2.21 4.20 10.38
CA MET A 31 -1.52 3.24 9.54
C MET A 31 -2.34 1.97 9.55
N ASP A 32 -2.76 1.54 8.37
CA ASP A 32 -3.52 0.31 8.22
C ASP A 32 -2.71 -0.68 7.42
N GLU A 33 -2.78 -1.94 7.80
CA GLU A 33 -2.10 -3.01 7.08
C GLU A 33 -3.14 -3.96 6.49
N GLU A 34 -2.84 -4.44 5.31
CA GLU A 34 -3.68 -5.43 4.64
C GLU A 34 -2.80 -6.56 4.17
N THR A 35 -3.36 -7.76 4.18
CA THR A 35 -2.68 -8.92 3.62
C THR A 35 -3.16 -9.10 2.19
N ILE A 36 -2.21 -9.27 1.28
CA ILE A 36 -2.52 -9.54 -0.11
C ILE A 36 -2.35 -11.03 -0.34
N ASN A 37 -3.42 -11.69 -0.74
CA ASN A 37 -3.36 -13.14 -0.99
C ASN A 37 -2.67 -13.39 -2.32
N VAL A 38 -1.68 -14.27 -2.29
CA VAL A 38 -0.97 -14.67 -3.49
C VAL A 38 -1.01 -16.19 -3.60
N ARG A 39 -0.69 -16.66 -4.80
CA ARG A 39 -0.68 -18.10 -5.03
C ARG A 39 0.48 -18.76 -4.30
N LYS A 40 0.44 -20.08 -4.19
CA LYS A 40 1.56 -20.83 -3.66
C LYS A 40 2.68 -20.86 -4.68
N PHE A 41 3.90 -20.87 -4.19
CA PHE A 41 5.09 -20.95 -5.03
C PHE A 41 5.84 -22.24 -4.71
N GLU A 42 6.37 -22.86 -5.72
CA GLU A 42 7.07 -24.13 -5.53
C GLU A 42 8.58 -23.97 -5.47
N THR A 43 9.09 -22.83 -5.86
CA THR A 43 10.52 -22.53 -5.80
C THR A 43 10.71 -21.17 -5.18
N ASP A 44 11.96 -20.78 -5.02
CA ASP A 44 12.29 -19.50 -4.44
C ASP A 44 11.69 -18.36 -5.24
N THR A 45 11.31 -17.30 -4.55
CA THR A 45 10.68 -16.15 -5.16
C THR A 45 11.51 -14.91 -4.93
N ALA A 46 11.30 -13.92 -5.80
CA ALA A 46 11.75 -12.57 -5.58
C ALA A 46 10.61 -11.82 -4.90
N ARG A 47 10.89 -10.62 -4.43
CA ARG A 47 9.84 -9.77 -3.86
C ARG A 47 9.86 -8.45 -4.58
N ILE A 48 8.67 -7.93 -4.86
CA ILE A 48 8.49 -6.63 -5.50
C ILE A 48 7.77 -5.73 -4.54
N MET A 49 8.26 -4.51 -4.39
CA MET A 49 7.62 -3.51 -3.56
C MET A 49 7.35 -2.27 -4.40
N VAL A 50 6.14 -1.73 -4.28
CA VAL A 50 5.76 -0.47 -4.90
C VAL A 50 5.26 0.45 -3.81
N ALA A 51 5.76 1.68 -3.79
CA ALA A 51 5.34 2.66 -2.82
C ALA A 51 5.07 3.97 -3.55
N VAL A 52 3.93 4.59 -3.26
CA VAL A 52 3.57 5.88 -3.83
C VAL A 52 3.08 6.78 -2.72
N GLY A 53 3.55 8.01 -2.71
CA GLY A 53 3.15 8.98 -1.72
C GLY A 53 2.59 10.23 -2.37
N VAL A 54 1.59 10.82 -1.73
CA VAL A 54 0.96 12.05 -2.20
C VAL A 54 0.87 13.02 -1.04
N THR A 55 1.23 14.27 -1.28
CA THR A 55 1.08 15.32 -0.29
C THR A 55 0.12 16.35 -0.85
N LYS A 56 -0.90 16.69 -0.08
CA LYS A 56 -1.88 17.69 -0.48
C LYS A 56 -1.92 18.82 0.53
N ASN A 57 -1.96 20.04 0.02
CA ASN A 57 -2.14 21.23 0.83
C ASN A 57 -3.64 21.39 1.07
N GLN A 58 -4.03 21.44 2.34
CA GLN A 58 -5.44 21.51 2.71
C GLN A 58 -5.90 22.92 3.05
N GLY A 59 -5.01 23.92 2.95
CA GLY A 59 -5.31 25.28 3.36
C GLY A 59 -5.05 25.46 4.86
N ASN A 60 -5.01 26.70 5.31
CA ASN A 60 -4.79 27.05 6.74
C ASN A 60 -3.52 26.39 7.29
N PHE A 61 -2.49 26.30 6.47
CA PHE A 61 -1.21 25.67 6.84
C PHE A 61 -1.38 24.19 7.20
N GLU A 62 -2.46 23.58 6.76
CA GLU A 62 -2.71 22.17 6.98
C GLU A 62 -2.25 21.37 5.78
N SER A 63 -1.59 20.24 6.04
CA SER A 63 -1.06 19.38 5.01
C SER A 63 -1.48 17.93 5.27
N LEU A 64 -1.79 17.22 4.19
CA LEU A 64 -2.16 15.80 4.26
C LEU A 64 -1.13 15.00 3.50
N ARG A 65 -0.55 14.01 4.15
CA ARG A 65 0.36 13.06 3.52
C ARG A 65 -0.27 11.69 3.51
N LEU A 66 -0.38 11.10 2.32
CA LEU A 66 -0.90 9.76 2.15
C LEU A 66 0.16 8.92 1.46
N GLU A 67 0.45 7.75 1.99
CA GLU A 67 1.38 6.82 1.37
C GLU A 67 0.75 5.44 1.34
N VAL A 68 0.86 4.79 0.19
CA VAL A 68 0.43 3.40 0.04
C VAL A 68 1.63 2.62 -0.44
N ARG A 69 1.93 1.54 0.27
CA ARG A 69 3.06 0.67 -0.02
C ARG A 69 2.54 -0.75 -0.10
N ALA A 70 2.98 -1.48 -1.11
CA ALA A 70 2.57 -2.88 -1.27
C ALA A 70 3.77 -3.72 -1.65
N GLU A 71 3.84 -4.92 -1.11
CA GLU A 71 4.92 -5.84 -1.36
C GLU A 71 4.37 -7.23 -1.59
N VAL A 72 4.79 -7.89 -2.66
CA VAL A 72 4.33 -9.25 -2.95
C VAL A 72 5.50 -10.10 -3.44
N PRO A 73 5.46 -11.41 -3.15
CA PRO A 73 6.42 -12.32 -3.76
C PRO A 73 5.98 -12.72 -5.16
N CYS A 74 6.92 -13.04 -6.02
CA CYS A 74 6.61 -13.55 -7.36
C CYS A 74 7.83 -14.25 -7.91
N TYR A 75 7.64 -15.06 -8.96
CA TYR A 75 8.78 -15.66 -9.64
C TYR A 75 9.52 -14.59 -10.43
N ILE A 76 10.82 -14.81 -10.61
CA ILE A 76 11.66 -13.85 -11.31
C ILE A 76 11.14 -13.56 -12.72
N GLU A 77 10.67 -14.60 -13.41
CA GLU A 77 10.16 -14.45 -14.78
C GLU A 77 8.90 -13.60 -14.85
N GLU A 78 8.23 -13.43 -13.72
CA GLU A 78 6.97 -12.70 -13.68
C GLU A 78 7.12 -11.26 -13.18
N MET A 79 8.33 -10.85 -12.85
CA MET A 79 8.53 -9.56 -12.17
C MET A 79 7.92 -8.40 -12.92
N SER A 80 8.10 -8.33 -14.23
CA SER A 80 7.56 -7.19 -14.99
C SER A 80 6.04 -7.13 -14.95
N ALA A 81 5.40 -8.29 -15.13
CA ALA A 81 3.94 -8.34 -15.10
C ALA A 81 3.40 -8.03 -13.72
N VAL A 82 4.03 -8.57 -12.69
CA VAL A 82 3.58 -8.36 -11.31
C VAL A 82 3.80 -6.91 -10.90
N GLU A 83 4.91 -6.31 -11.30
CA GLU A 83 5.16 -4.91 -10.99
C GLU A 83 4.06 -4.03 -11.58
N LYS A 84 3.68 -4.29 -12.81
CA LYS A 84 2.63 -3.52 -13.46
C LYS A 84 1.30 -3.65 -12.72
N GLN A 85 0.94 -4.89 -12.37
CA GLN A 85 -0.30 -5.13 -11.64
C GLN A 85 -0.28 -4.48 -10.27
N LEU A 86 0.84 -4.58 -9.57
CA LEU A 86 0.97 -4.01 -8.25
C LEU A 86 0.92 -2.49 -8.30
N SER A 87 1.55 -1.88 -9.32
CA SER A 87 1.51 -0.43 -9.49
C SER A 87 0.09 0.06 -9.70
N GLU A 88 -0.68 -0.67 -10.52
CA GLU A 88 -2.07 -0.32 -10.77
C GLU A 88 -2.89 -0.44 -9.49
N TRP A 89 -2.64 -1.49 -8.72
CA TRP A 89 -3.34 -1.69 -7.46
C TRP A 89 -3.06 -0.54 -6.49
N VAL A 90 -1.78 -0.15 -6.38
CA VAL A 90 -1.38 0.94 -5.49
C VAL A 90 -2.00 2.25 -5.93
N ASP A 91 -1.99 2.54 -7.24
CA ASP A 91 -2.57 3.77 -7.77
C ASP A 91 -4.07 3.83 -7.49
N ASN A 92 -4.77 2.72 -7.69
CA ASN A 92 -6.20 2.66 -7.41
C ASN A 92 -6.48 2.85 -5.93
N ARG A 93 -5.64 2.26 -5.08
CA ARG A 93 -5.82 2.36 -3.64
C ARG A 93 -5.63 3.80 -3.15
N ILE A 94 -4.65 4.50 -3.73
CA ILE A 94 -4.42 5.90 -3.39
C ILE A 94 -5.64 6.74 -3.77
N SER A 95 -6.19 6.51 -4.97
CA SER A 95 -7.37 7.25 -5.41
C SER A 95 -8.55 7.00 -4.50
N GLU A 96 -8.79 5.74 -4.14
CA GLU A 96 -9.88 5.38 -3.24
C GLU A 96 -9.73 6.06 -1.88
N LYS A 97 -8.50 6.05 -1.35
CA LYS A 97 -8.27 6.62 -0.03
C LYS A 97 -8.41 8.13 -0.05
N LEU A 98 -7.95 8.79 -1.12
CA LEU A 98 -8.13 10.23 -1.25
C LEU A 98 -9.60 10.58 -1.30
N ASP A 99 -10.40 9.80 -2.04
CA ASP A 99 -11.84 10.04 -2.11
C ASP A 99 -12.49 9.89 -0.75
N GLU A 100 -12.11 8.87 0.01
CA GLU A 100 -12.64 8.66 1.36
C GLU A 100 -12.31 9.84 2.27
N LEU A 101 -11.06 10.32 2.20
CA LEU A 101 -10.63 11.42 3.06
C LEU A 101 -11.35 12.72 2.70
N GLU A 102 -11.58 12.95 1.41
CA GLU A 102 -12.29 14.13 0.97
C GLU A 102 -13.76 14.06 1.34
N ALA A 103 -14.37 12.90 1.23
CA ALA A 103 -15.75 12.71 1.62
C ALA A 103 -15.93 12.92 3.12
N ALA A 104 -15.01 12.42 3.94
CA ALA A 104 -15.06 12.62 5.37
C ALA A 104 -14.94 14.10 5.72
N LYS A 105 -14.10 14.83 5.01
CA LYS A 105 -13.92 16.25 5.24
C LYS A 105 -15.21 17.02 4.91
N ARG A 106 -15.89 16.63 3.83
CA ARG A 106 -17.11 17.32 3.44
C ARG A 106 -18.29 17.04 4.36
N ALA A 107 -18.26 15.89 5.01
CA ALA A 107 -19.34 15.49 5.89
C ALA A 107 -19.34 16.23 7.23
N VAL A 108 -18.28 16.97 7.52
CA VAL A 108 -18.16 17.73 8.80
C VAL A 108 -18.73 19.16 8.74
#